data_982bee1832e4bca939b635e953d99cab
#
_entry.id   982bee1832e4bca939b635e953d99cab
#
_cell.length_a   1.000
_cell.length_b   1.000
_cell.length_c   1.000
_cell.angle_alpha   90.00
_cell.angle_beta   90.00
_cell.angle_gamma   90.00
#
_symmetry.space_group_name_H-M   'P 1'
#
loop_
_entity.id
_entity.type
_entity.pdbx_description
1 polymer ?
#
loop_
_entity_poly.entity_id
_entity_poly.type
_entity_poly.pdbx_seq_one_letter_code
_entity_poly.pdbx_strand_id
1 'polypeptide(L)'
;MSKNILKQLSEAISNHGASKMKLNEKAQVLEEIKEYGTFEEVIYRSEGLKEAANRISEIVEKAEQVALQETEEWFDEVTVKRNMKELNNNNKEFTKTVSEIGKLQQRLESLYEEMGNNLSRYYEVGH
;
A
#
# COMPACT_ATOMS: atom_id res chain seq x y z
N MET A 1 -11.10 12.18 6.24
CA MET A 1 -10.32 12.88 7.25
C MET A 1 -8.99 13.41 6.73
N SER A 2 -8.13 12.57 6.11
CA SER A 2 -6.87 13.06 5.56
C SER A 2 -7.03 14.14 4.50
N LYS A 3 -8.09 14.09 3.71
CA LYS A 3 -8.39 15.12 2.71
C LYS A 3 -8.67 16.49 3.33
N ASN A 4 -9.30 16.51 4.51
CA ASN A 4 -9.58 17.76 5.21
C ASN A 4 -8.31 18.40 5.75
N ILE A 5 -7.38 17.60 6.23
CA ILE A 5 -6.08 18.08 6.73
C ILE A 5 -5.29 18.72 5.61
N LEU A 6 -5.18 18.05 4.46
CA LEU A 6 -4.46 18.56 3.30
C LEU A 6 -5.09 19.84 2.76
N LYS A 7 -6.41 19.89 2.71
CA LYS A 7 -7.14 21.08 2.26
C LYS A 7 -6.88 22.27 3.18
N GLN A 8 -6.95 22.05 4.49
CA GLN A 8 -6.72 23.11 5.48
C GLN A 8 -5.29 23.62 5.44
N LEU A 9 -4.31 22.73 5.26
CA LEU A 9 -2.92 23.15 5.09
C LEU A 9 -2.73 23.97 3.83
N SER A 10 -3.34 23.57 2.73
CA SER A 10 -3.29 24.30 1.47
C SER A 10 -3.90 25.68 1.60
N GLU A 11 -5.04 25.79 2.24
CA GLU A 11 -5.70 27.06 2.48
C GLU A 11 -4.87 27.97 3.39
N ALA A 12 -4.28 27.42 4.44
CA ALA A 12 -3.41 28.18 5.34
C ALA A 12 -2.20 28.73 4.61
N ILE A 13 -1.60 27.96 3.73
CA ILE A 13 -0.45 28.40 2.91
C ILE A 13 -0.89 29.46 1.90
N SER A 14 -2.02 29.24 1.23
CA SER A 14 -2.54 30.16 0.22
C SER A 14 -2.91 31.51 0.80
N ASN A 15 -3.38 31.53 2.03
CA ASN A 15 -3.77 32.74 2.73
C ASN A 15 -2.63 33.39 3.50
N HIS A 16 -1.42 32.88 3.37
CA HIS A 16 -0.26 33.42 4.05
C HIS A 16 -0.03 34.88 3.67
N GLY A 17 -0.07 35.77 4.66
CA GLY A 17 0.10 37.18 4.47
C GLY A 17 -1.14 37.95 4.02
N ALA A 18 -2.19 37.25 3.56
CA ALA A 18 -3.43 37.90 3.11
C ALA A 18 -4.38 38.16 4.27
N SER A 19 -4.47 37.29 5.25
CA SER A 19 -5.25 37.52 6.45
C SER A 19 -4.69 36.70 7.60
N LYS A 20 -4.90 37.18 8.81
CA LYS A 20 -4.49 36.43 10.00
C LYS A 20 -5.58 35.46 10.36
N MET A 21 -5.24 34.19 10.51
CA MET A 21 -6.14 33.16 11.03
C MET A 21 -6.51 33.52 12.47
N LYS A 22 -7.75 33.25 12.84
CA LYS A 22 -8.18 33.35 14.23
C LYS A 22 -7.40 32.36 15.08
N LEU A 23 -7.19 32.71 16.35
CA LEU A 23 -6.39 31.87 17.25
C LEU A 23 -6.92 30.44 17.39
N ASN A 24 -8.25 30.28 17.47
CA ASN A 24 -8.89 28.97 17.56
C ASN A 24 -8.76 28.14 16.27
N GLU A 25 -8.78 28.77 15.10
CA GLU A 25 -8.55 28.11 13.82
C GLU A 25 -7.11 27.62 13.71
N LYS A 26 -6.18 28.44 14.16
CA LYS A 26 -4.76 28.09 14.20
C LYS A 26 -4.50 26.89 15.11
N ALA A 27 -5.12 26.89 16.30
CA ALA A 27 -5.02 25.78 17.25
C ALA A 27 -5.58 24.48 16.65
N GLN A 28 -6.69 24.55 15.94
CA GLN A 28 -7.31 23.42 15.28
C GLN A 28 -6.41 22.84 14.19
N VAL A 29 -5.83 23.68 13.36
CA VAL A 29 -4.89 23.26 12.31
C VAL A 29 -3.67 22.58 12.92
N LEU A 30 -3.12 23.12 14.00
CA LEU A 30 -1.98 22.52 14.69
C LEU A 30 -2.31 21.11 15.23
N GLU A 31 -3.50 20.90 15.76
CA GLU A 31 -3.95 19.57 16.20
C GLU A 31 -4.08 18.60 15.02
N GLU A 32 -4.60 19.05 13.90
CA GLU A 32 -4.71 18.25 12.69
C GLU A 32 -3.34 17.87 12.10
N ILE A 33 -2.36 18.77 12.19
CA ILE A 33 -0.98 18.48 11.77
C ILE A 33 -0.36 17.39 12.67
N LYS A 34 -0.61 17.43 13.96
CA LYS A 34 -0.16 16.38 14.88
C LYS A 34 -0.74 15.02 14.52
N GLU A 35 -2.00 15.00 14.06
CA GLU A 35 -2.68 13.78 13.61
C GLU A 35 -1.93 13.08 12.48
N TYR A 36 -1.17 13.80 11.68
CA TYR A 36 -0.37 13.24 10.59
C TYR A 36 0.49 12.06 11.06
N GLY A 37 1.15 12.19 12.20
CA GLY A 37 2.02 11.14 12.73
C GLY A 37 1.28 9.87 13.11
N THR A 38 -0.01 9.97 13.40
CA THR A 38 -0.82 8.81 13.80
C THR A 38 -1.16 7.89 12.63
N PHE A 39 -0.96 8.34 11.40
CA PHE A 39 -1.23 7.52 10.20
C PHE A 39 -0.07 6.59 9.84
N GLU A 40 1.04 6.66 10.53
CA GLU A 40 2.22 5.83 10.25
C GLU A 40 1.90 4.34 10.15
N GLU A 41 1.14 3.80 11.11
CA GLU A 41 0.75 2.40 11.11
C GLU A 41 -0.03 1.99 9.88
N VAL A 42 -0.95 2.85 9.42
CA VAL A 42 -1.77 2.59 8.24
C VAL A 42 -0.90 2.57 6.98
N ILE A 43 0.03 3.52 6.88
CA ILE A 43 0.92 3.64 5.72
C ILE A 43 1.86 2.43 5.61
N TYR A 44 2.34 1.90 6.74
CA TYR A 44 3.31 0.81 6.76
C TYR A 44 2.69 -0.57 6.90
N ARG A 45 1.41 -0.71 6.58
CA ARG A 45 0.63 -1.94 6.85
C ARG A 45 0.74 -3.04 5.80
N SER A 46 1.52 -2.91 4.75
CA SER A 46 1.62 -3.93 3.70
C SER A 46 2.52 -5.11 4.07
N GLU A 47 2.97 -5.17 5.31
CA GLU A 47 3.73 -6.30 5.84
C GLU A 47 2.97 -7.61 5.63
N GLY A 48 3.65 -8.64 5.16
CA GLY A 48 3.07 -9.95 4.95
C GLY A 48 2.54 -10.22 3.55
N LEU A 49 2.35 -9.21 2.71
CA LEU A 49 1.87 -9.44 1.35
C LEU A 49 2.85 -10.26 0.53
N LYS A 50 4.14 -9.98 0.64
CA LYS A 50 5.19 -10.73 -0.06
C LYS A 50 5.26 -12.18 0.44
N GLU A 51 5.16 -12.39 1.74
CA GLU A 51 5.15 -13.72 2.34
C GLU A 51 3.92 -14.52 1.90
N ALA A 52 2.75 -13.88 1.89
CA ALA A 52 1.52 -14.49 1.41
C ALA A 52 1.65 -14.88 -0.06
N ALA A 53 2.23 -14.02 -0.89
CA ALA A 53 2.45 -14.29 -2.30
C ALA A 53 3.40 -15.47 -2.52
N ASN A 54 4.47 -15.56 -1.74
CA ASN A 54 5.40 -16.68 -1.79
C ASN A 54 4.69 -17.99 -1.42
N ARG A 55 3.87 -17.96 -0.40
CA ARG A 55 3.10 -19.14 0.03
C ARG A 55 2.08 -19.56 -1.02
N ILE A 56 1.39 -18.59 -1.64
CA ILE A 56 0.44 -18.85 -2.72
C ILE A 56 1.17 -19.51 -3.90
N SER A 57 2.36 -19.05 -4.26
CA SER A 57 3.16 -19.64 -5.34
C SER A 57 3.54 -21.08 -5.04
N GLU A 58 3.90 -21.39 -3.80
CA GLU A 58 4.18 -22.78 -3.39
C GLU A 58 2.94 -23.68 -3.54
N ILE A 59 1.78 -23.16 -3.14
CA ILE A 59 0.51 -23.88 -3.26
C ILE A 59 0.18 -24.16 -4.73
N VAL A 60 0.37 -23.16 -5.60
CA VAL A 60 0.13 -23.29 -7.04
C VAL A 60 1.05 -24.36 -7.63
N GLU A 61 2.34 -24.36 -7.29
CA GLU A 61 3.28 -25.38 -7.77
C GLU A 61 2.88 -26.78 -7.34
N LYS A 62 2.48 -26.96 -6.09
CA LYS A 62 2.01 -28.25 -5.57
C LYS A 62 0.74 -28.70 -6.27
N ALA A 63 -0.21 -27.82 -6.47
CA ALA A 63 -1.45 -28.11 -7.16
C ALA A 63 -1.18 -28.55 -8.61
N GLU A 64 -0.27 -27.86 -9.30
CA GLU A 64 0.16 -28.22 -10.65
C GLU A 64 0.76 -29.62 -10.71
N GLN A 65 1.68 -29.95 -9.80
CA GLN A 65 2.32 -31.26 -9.74
C GLN A 65 1.29 -32.35 -9.52
N VAL A 66 0.38 -32.19 -8.57
CA VAL A 66 -0.66 -33.16 -8.28
C VAL A 66 -1.59 -33.38 -9.48
N ALA A 67 -2.04 -32.29 -10.11
CA ALA A 67 -2.92 -32.35 -11.27
C ALA A 67 -2.26 -33.08 -12.43
N LEU A 68 -0.98 -32.84 -12.69
CA LEU A 68 -0.24 -33.52 -13.75
C LEU A 68 -0.01 -35.01 -13.46
N GLN A 69 0.19 -35.38 -12.21
CA GLN A 69 0.32 -36.76 -11.81
C GLN A 69 -0.98 -37.53 -11.94
N GLU A 70 -2.11 -36.88 -11.71
CA GLU A 70 -3.43 -37.50 -11.70
C GLU A 70 -4.14 -37.50 -13.07
N THR A 71 -3.52 -36.90 -14.10
CA THR A 71 -4.11 -36.76 -15.44
C THR A 71 -4.54 -38.06 -16.06
N GLU A 72 -3.78 -39.13 -15.90
CA GLU A 72 -4.07 -40.41 -16.54
C GLU A 72 -5.30 -41.11 -15.95
N GLU A 73 -5.65 -40.84 -14.70
CA GLU A 73 -6.73 -41.54 -14.01
C GLU A 73 -8.03 -40.75 -13.95
N TRP A 74 -7.96 -39.41 -13.76
CA TRP A 74 -9.12 -38.61 -13.40
C TRP A 74 -9.43 -37.45 -14.36
N PHE A 75 -8.43 -37.01 -15.11
CA PHE A 75 -8.57 -35.78 -15.91
C PHE A 75 -8.15 -36.01 -17.36
N ASP A 76 -8.76 -35.26 -18.27
CA ASP A 76 -8.30 -35.17 -19.65
C ASP A 76 -6.95 -34.48 -19.68
N GLU A 77 -5.93 -35.15 -20.15
CA GLU A 77 -4.54 -34.66 -20.18
C GLU A 77 -4.39 -33.31 -20.89
N VAL A 78 -5.04 -33.17 -22.03
CA VAL A 78 -4.96 -31.89 -22.83
C VAL A 78 -5.57 -30.74 -22.07
N THR A 79 -6.75 -30.97 -21.50
CA THR A 79 -7.46 -29.93 -20.73
C THR A 79 -6.68 -29.53 -19.48
N VAL A 80 -6.13 -30.53 -18.76
CA VAL A 80 -5.36 -30.27 -17.54
C VAL A 80 -4.10 -29.49 -17.85
N LYS A 81 -3.35 -29.88 -18.87
CA LYS A 81 -2.13 -29.15 -19.27
C LYS A 81 -2.43 -27.71 -19.62
N ARG A 82 -3.50 -27.47 -20.37
CA ARG A 82 -3.92 -26.12 -20.72
C ARG A 82 -4.29 -25.31 -19.48
N ASN A 83 -5.08 -25.88 -18.60
CA ASN A 83 -5.52 -25.19 -17.38
C ASN A 83 -4.35 -24.93 -16.43
N MET A 84 -3.40 -25.84 -16.34
CA MET A 84 -2.20 -25.65 -15.51
C MET A 84 -1.29 -24.58 -16.09
N LYS A 85 -1.22 -24.48 -17.41
CA LYS A 85 -0.48 -23.41 -18.06
C LYS A 85 -1.10 -22.04 -17.77
N GLU A 86 -2.42 -21.95 -17.82
CA GLU A 86 -3.15 -20.73 -17.46
C GLU A 86 -2.92 -20.36 -16.00
N LEU A 87 -3.01 -21.34 -15.10
CA LEU A 87 -2.76 -21.14 -13.67
C LEU A 87 -1.34 -20.63 -13.43
N ASN A 88 -0.36 -21.21 -14.08
CA ASN A 88 1.03 -20.78 -13.97
C ASN A 88 1.23 -19.35 -14.48
N ASN A 89 0.60 -19.00 -15.60
CA ASN A 89 0.63 -17.64 -16.13
C ASN A 89 -0.01 -16.65 -15.17
N ASN A 90 -1.16 -17.01 -14.59
CA ASN A 90 -1.84 -16.19 -13.59
C ASN A 90 -0.94 -15.98 -12.37
N ASN A 91 -0.25 -17.02 -11.93
CA ASN A 91 0.67 -16.92 -10.79
C ASN A 91 1.84 -15.97 -11.08
N LYS A 92 2.39 -16.02 -12.29
CA LYS A 92 3.45 -15.10 -12.71
C LYS A 92 2.98 -13.66 -12.68
N GLU A 93 1.79 -13.38 -13.20
CA GLU A 93 1.18 -12.05 -13.19
C GLU A 93 0.89 -11.59 -11.76
N PHE A 94 0.38 -12.48 -10.92
CA PHE A 94 0.12 -12.19 -9.53
C PHE A 94 1.40 -11.80 -8.79
N THR A 95 2.46 -12.58 -8.95
CA THR A 95 3.76 -12.33 -8.31
C THR A 95 4.36 -11.01 -8.79
N LYS A 96 4.25 -10.73 -10.08
CA LYS A 96 4.71 -9.47 -10.67
C LYS A 96 3.94 -8.28 -10.08
N THR A 97 2.63 -8.43 -9.96
CA THR A 97 1.77 -7.38 -9.39
C THR A 97 2.12 -7.12 -7.92
N VAL A 98 2.35 -8.16 -7.14
CA VAL A 98 2.80 -8.01 -5.75
C VAL A 98 4.13 -7.27 -5.67
N SER A 99 5.06 -7.56 -6.58
CA SER A 99 6.34 -6.85 -6.65
C SER A 99 6.15 -5.37 -6.96
N GLU A 100 5.24 -5.05 -7.87
CA GLU A 100 4.90 -3.66 -8.22
C GLU A 100 4.28 -2.93 -7.03
N ILE A 101 3.38 -3.60 -6.31
CA ILE A 101 2.78 -3.05 -5.08
C ILE A 101 3.87 -2.78 -4.06
N GLY A 102 4.84 -3.69 -3.91
CA GLY A 102 5.97 -3.51 -3.00
C GLY A 102 6.79 -2.26 -3.32
N LYS A 103 7.05 -2.02 -4.60
CA LYS A 103 7.78 -0.81 -5.04
C LYS A 103 6.98 0.46 -4.77
N LEU A 104 5.68 0.42 -5.06
CA LEU A 104 4.80 1.54 -4.79
C LEU A 104 4.65 1.79 -3.29
N GLN A 105 4.62 0.71 -2.51
CA GLN A 105 4.58 0.81 -1.06
C GLN A 105 5.83 1.49 -0.50
N GLN A 106 7.01 1.12 -0.98
CA GLN A 106 8.25 1.76 -0.57
C GLN A 106 8.26 3.24 -0.91
N ARG A 107 7.75 3.58 -2.09
CA ARG A 107 7.63 4.97 -2.51
C ARG A 107 6.65 5.73 -1.63
N LEU A 108 5.53 5.12 -1.30
CA LEU A 108 4.53 5.71 -0.42
C LEU A 108 5.12 6.00 0.96
N GLU A 109 5.86 5.05 1.51
CA GLU A 109 6.53 5.19 2.81
C GLU A 109 7.57 6.31 2.79
N SER A 110 8.38 6.37 1.73
CA SER A 110 9.38 7.42 1.57
C SER A 110 8.76 8.81 1.47
N LEU A 111 7.67 8.93 0.73
CA LEU A 111 6.94 10.19 0.59
C LEU A 111 6.30 10.63 1.92
N TYR A 112 5.71 9.68 2.64
CA TYR A 112 5.15 9.95 3.95
C TYR A 112 6.23 10.48 4.90
N GLU A 113 7.39 9.84 4.90
CA GLU A 113 8.53 10.23 5.72
C GLU A 113 9.05 11.62 5.36
N GLU A 114 9.20 11.91 4.07
CA GLU A 114 9.62 13.24 3.59
C GLU A 114 8.61 14.32 3.98
N MET A 115 7.33 14.04 3.81
CA MET A 115 6.27 14.97 4.20
C MET A 115 6.29 15.24 5.71
N GLY A 116 6.47 14.18 6.50
CA GLY A 116 6.59 14.29 7.95
C GLY A 116 7.80 15.12 8.36
N ASN A 117 8.93 14.92 7.71
CA ASN A 117 10.15 15.69 7.97
C ASN A 117 9.94 17.17 7.62
N ASN A 118 9.28 17.45 6.51
CA ASN A 118 8.97 18.83 6.10
C ASN A 118 8.01 19.51 7.09
N LEU A 119 6.99 18.79 7.53
CA LEU A 119 6.06 19.31 8.54
C LEU A 119 6.77 19.55 9.89
N SER A 120 7.66 18.63 10.27
CA SER A 120 8.38 18.72 11.55
C SER A 120 9.34 19.90 11.64
N ARG A 121 9.72 20.49 10.52
CA ARG A 121 10.55 21.71 10.51
C ARG A 121 9.82 22.90 11.11
N TYR A 122 8.51 22.92 11.01
CA TYR A 122 7.69 24.08 11.38
C TYR A 122 6.64 23.75 12.42
N TYR A 123 6.29 22.49 12.60
CA TYR A 123 5.17 22.04 13.42
C TYR A 123 5.53 20.82 14.24
N GLU A 124 4.78 20.58 15.29
CA GLU A 124 4.88 19.37 16.06
C GLU A 124 4.01 18.28 15.41
N VAL A 125 4.60 17.14 15.09
CA VAL A 125 3.92 16.00 14.48
C VAL A 125 3.85 14.86 15.51
N GLY A 126 2.65 14.38 15.80
CA GLY A 126 2.42 13.28 16.74
C GLY A 126 2.80 11.92 16.16
N HIS A 127 2.99 10.94 17.03
CA HIS A 127 3.25 9.55 16.67
C HIS A 127 2.14 8.63 17.13
#